data_356cf62a5c5a2824eb47473f314b4016
#
_entry.id   356cf62a5c5a2824eb47473f314b4016
#
_cell.length_a   1.000
_cell.length_b   1.000
_cell.length_c   1.000
_cell.angle_alpha   90.00
_cell.angle_beta   90.00
_cell.angle_gamma   90.00
#
_symmetry.space_group_name_H-M   'P 1'
#
loop_
_entity.id
_entity.type
_entity.pdbx_description
1 polymer ?
#
loop_
_entity_poly.entity_id
_entity_poly.type
_entity_poly.pdbx_seq_one_letter_code
_entity_poly.pdbx_strand_id
1 'polypeptide(L)'
;MMSLVLSIVLSALVGLGPASSAVWKVSPKSDEKTIVLEGAISDGYFVHSSGYNAVSVTFESNGTFELVGEPRVDYAHSEYKGEDVAVKYYTFSQDIKLLKKTADIRGTVSWQACYGDNCGPVEQYEFSTQVEGTPEKASTGGKSLWGLILQAILWGFAMLLTPCVFPMVPMTISFFLKGVDDAKKGRFRAIMYGLFIVLLYTVPICVIIGLTWLLGGDAVTADIFNWLSTHWLPNIVFFIVFMVFAASFFGAFEIVLPSKWVNGADKKSSRNGLGGVFFLALTLVLVSFSCTGPIVGTVLIESTSGEFWAPMVTMLAFSIAFALPFTIFALFPSLLDKLPQSGGWLNSVKVVLGFIEVALGLKFLSTADQVYHWGILNRELYLAIWIVCFTLLGFYLLGKIRFKNDSPVEYVSVKRLFLAIIDFAFVIYLIPGMWGAPLSAISGYLPPLESQEFVLGQTSIPQANSALTPLPHGLQAYDNLDEGLAAASQSGKPVFVDISGHGCVNCREMEAKVWSDSRVQKILRDDYVLVVLYMDDKKELPQDKWVTTSSGKVLKQVGRANSYIVKERFGVNAQPNYALLSPTGELLAPVRGYNLDVEEYIAFLKSGLK
;
A
#
# COMPACT_ATOMS: atom_id res chain seq x y z
N MET A 1 -15.16 54.05 26.66
CA MET A 1 -16.56 54.31 26.20
C MET A 1 -16.62 54.92 24.79
N MET A 2 -15.55 55.47 24.23
CA MET A 2 -15.54 56.09 22.90
C MET A 2 -15.14 55.10 21.77
N SER A 3 -14.60 53.95 22.15
CA SER A 3 -14.23 52.88 21.18
C SER A 3 -15.42 51.97 20.82
N LEU A 4 -16.43 51.87 21.66
CA LEU A 4 -17.60 50.99 21.44
C LEU A 4 -18.66 51.64 20.51
N VAL A 5 -18.68 52.97 20.42
CA VAL A 5 -19.65 53.71 19.57
C VAL A 5 -19.16 53.82 18.13
N LEU A 6 -17.82 53.74 17.88
CA LEU A 6 -17.26 53.80 16.54
C LEU A 6 -17.38 52.46 15.80
N SER A 7 -17.46 51.33 16.54
CA SER A 7 -17.66 50.00 15.96
C SER A 7 -19.08 49.73 15.48
N ILE A 8 -20.08 50.42 16.08
CA ILE A 8 -21.51 50.27 15.71
C ILE A 8 -21.88 51.16 14.51
N VAL A 9 -21.14 52.24 14.26
CA VAL A 9 -21.45 53.16 13.13
C VAL A 9 -20.72 52.71 11.83
N LEU A 10 -19.66 51.91 11.92
CA LEU A 10 -18.94 51.42 10.72
C LEU A 10 -19.58 50.18 10.12
N SER A 11 -20.45 49.46 10.83
CA SER A 11 -21.22 48.33 10.29
C SER A 11 -22.51 48.73 9.56
N ALA A 12 -22.86 50.00 9.52
CA ALA A 12 -24.08 50.50 8.88
C ALA A 12 -23.88 51.13 7.50
N LEU A 13 -22.67 51.06 6.91
CA LEU A 13 -22.36 51.76 5.64
C LEU A 13 -21.65 50.84 4.61
N VAL A 14 -21.89 49.54 4.65
CA VAL A 14 -21.45 48.63 3.56
C VAL A 14 -22.67 47.97 2.94
N GLY A 15 -23.09 48.46 1.81
CA GLY A 15 -23.65 47.70 0.71
C GLY A 15 -25.15 47.54 0.67
N LEU A 16 -25.80 48.39 -0.11
CA LEU A 16 -27.04 48.07 -0.81
C LEU A 16 -26.74 47.02 -1.94
N GLY A 17 -26.42 45.77 -1.52
CA GLY A 17 -26.63 44.59 -2.33
C GLY A 17 -28.04 44.03 -2.04
N PRO A 18 -28.62 43.14 -2.86
CA PRO A 18 -29.89 42.50 -2.51
C PRO A 18 -29.74 41.86 -1.12
N ALA A 19 -30.72 42.08 -0.24
CA ALA A 19 -30.68 41.58 1.13
C ALA A 19 -30.43 40.04 1.09
N SER A 20 -29.34 39.61 1.65
CA SER A 20 -29.03 38.16 1.72
C SER A 20 -30.15 37.46 2.49
N SER A 21 -30.56 36.29 1.99
CA SER A 21 -31.63 35.47 2.57
C SER A 21 -31.25 34.85 3.92
N ALA A 22 -29.97 34.75 4.20
CA ALA A 22 -29.42 34.34 5.49
C ALA A 22 -28.06 35.01 5.76
N VAL A 23 -27.76 35.25 7.04
CA VAL A 23 -26.48 35.81 7.50
C VAL A 23 -25.76 34.74 8.31
N TRP A 24 -24.57 34.39 7.89
CA TRP A 24 -23.75 33.34 8.52
C TRP A 24 -22.64 33.95 9.38
N LYS A 25 -22.34 33.26 10.48
CA LYS A 25 -21.22 33.56 11.37
C LYS A 25 -20.51 32.29 11.78
N VAL A 26 -19.19 32.28 11.71
CA VAL A 26 -18.34 31.20 12.20
C VAL A 26 -17.74 31.57 13.55
N SER A 27 -17.73 30.64 14.48
CA SER A 27 -17.03 30.78 15.77
C SER A 27 -16.53 29.44 16.28
N PRO A 28 -15.32 29.39 16.86
CA PRO A 28 -14.90 28.21 17.62
C PRO A 28 -15.67 28.19 18.93
N LYS A 29 -16.08 27.00 19.38
CA LYS A 29 -16.68 26.84 20.71
C LYS A 29 -15.60 27.02 21.79
N SER A 30 -16.01 27.32 23.02
CA SER A 30 -15.10 27.55 24.15
C SER A 30 -14.18 26.36 24.50
N ASP A 31 -14.47 25.19 23.98
CA ASP A 31 -13.62 23.99 24.15
C ASP A 31 -12.49 23.88 23.10
N GLU A 32 -12.43 24.82 22.13
CA GLU A 32 -11.47 24.87 21.02
C GLU A 32 -11.44 23.58 20.16
N LYS A 33 -12.44 22.69 20.33
CA LYS A 33 -12.55 21.39 19.65
C LYS A 33 -13.75 21.30 18.71
N THR A 34 -14.63 22.28 18.73
CA THR A 34 -15.84 22.29 17.92
C THR A 34 -15.96 23.63 17.18
N ILE A 35 -16.11 23.55 15.86
CA ILE A 35 -16.46 24.72 15.02
C ILE A 35 -17.97 24.79 14.91
N VAL A 36 -18.52 25.96 15.18
CA VAL A 36 -19.95 26.26 15.09
C VAL A 36 -20.17 27.31 14.01
N LEU A 37 -21.04 27.00 13.07
CA LEU A 37 -21.53 27.90 12.03
C LEU A 37 -22.99 28.20 12.32
N GLU A 38 -23.28 29.45 12.60
CA GLU A 38 -24.63 29.91 12.91
C GLU A 38 -25.18 30.76 11.74
N GLY A 39 -26.26 30.30 11.14
CA GLY A 39 -27.00 31.01 10.10
C GLY A 39 -28.29 31.60 10.66
N ALA A 40 -28.45 32.90 10.55
CA ALA A 40 -29.72 33.58 10.84
C ALA A 40 -30.50 33.73 9.53
N ILE A 41 -31.65 33.05 9.42
CA ILE A 41 -32.52 33.07 8.23
C ILE A 41 -33.48 34.26 8.36
N SER A 42 -33.59 35.04 7.30
CA SER A 42 -34.45 36.22 7.25
C SER A 42 -35.94 35.85 7.35
N ASP A 43 -36.74 36.73 7.99
CA ASP A 43 -38.16 36.46 8.19
C ASP A 43 -38.91 36.18 6.87
N GLY A 44 -39.68 35.11 6.85
CA GLY A 44 -40.46 34.66 5.68
C GLY A 44 -39.68 33.74 4.73
N TYR A 45 -38.38 33.60 4.91
CA TYR A 45 -37.55 32.62 4.18
C TYR A 45 -37.41 31.34 4.96
N PHE A 46 -37.17 30.24 4.23
CA PHE A 46 -36.77 28.95 4.78
C PHE A 46 -35.67 28.32 3.91
N VAL A 47 -34.90 27.39 4.51
CA VAL A 47 -33.92 26.58 3.80
C VAL A 47 -34.24 25.10 4.04
N HIS A 48 -33.99 24.25 3.05
CA HIS A 48 -34.17 22.79 3.19
C HIS A 48 -33.15 22.18 4.15
N SER A 49 -33.62 21.35 5.05
CA SER A 49 -32.78 20.65 6.03
C SER A 49 -32.14 19.38 5.45
N SER A 50 -32.69 18.83 4.37
CA SER A 50 -32.25 17.62 3.70
C SER A 50 -32.53 17.69 2.19
N GLY A 51 -31.86 16.82 1.42
CA GLY A 51 -32.05 16.75 -0.02
C GLY A 51 -31.11 17.64 -0.82
N TYR A 52 -31.37 17.79 -2.12
CA TYR A 52 -30.50 18.45 -3.09
C TYR A 52 -30.26 19.96 -2.79
N ASN A 53 -31.23 20.61 -2.16
CA ASN A 53 -31.17 22.04 -1.85
C ASN A 53 -30.86 22.32 -0.36
N ALA A 54 -30.37 21.32 0.38
CA ALA A 54 -30.03 21.48 1.78
C ALA A 54 -28.78 22.37 1.98
N VAL A 55 -28.66 22.90 3.19
CA VAL A 55 -27.45 23.63 3.59
C VAL A 55 -26.27 22.66 3.56
N SER A 56 -25.24 23.02 2.81
CA SER A 56 -23.99 22.25 2.73
C SER A 56 -22.81 23.06 3.24
N VAL A 57 -21.91 22.41 3.98
CA VAL A 57 -20.70 23.02 4.52
C VAL A 57 -19.49 22.21 4.04
N THR A 58 -18.57 22.89 3.38
CA THR A 58 -17.31 22.32 2.93
C THR A 58 -16.14 22.95 3.66
N PHE A 59 -15.15 22.15 4.07
CA PHE A 59 -13.94 22.61 4.72
C PHE A 59 -12.75 22.43 3.80
N GLU A 60 -11.86 23.41 3.72
CA GLU A 60 -10.61 23.30 2.99
C GLU A 60 -9.58 22.49 3.79
N SER A 61 -9.05 21.45 3.20
CA SER A 61 -7.98 20.62 3.80
C SER A 61 -6.64 21.34 3.66
N ASN A 62 -6.08 21.83 4.76
CA ASN A 62 -4.77 22.50 4.78
C ASN A 62 -3.73 21.81 5.68
N GLY A 63 -4.04 20.61 6.18
CA GLY A 63 -3.12 19.83 7.03
C GLY A 63 -2.86 20.44 8.42
N THR A 64 -3.72 21.36 8.90
CA THR A 64 -3.61 21.95 10.24
C THR A 64 -4.64 21.39 11.21
N PHE A 65 -5.70 20.78 10.71
CA PHE A 65 -6.76 20.14 11.48
C PHE A 65 -7.35 18.94 10.73
N GLU A 66 -8.08 18.10 11.45
CA GLU A 66 -8.89 16.98 10.92
C GLU A 66 -10.32 17.13 11.46
N LEU A 67 -11.31 16.76 10.62
CA LEU A 67 -12.71 16.67 11.04
C LEU A 67 -12.92 15.35 11.81
N VAL A 68 -13.69 15.39 12.89
CA VAL A 68 -13.93 14.23 13.76
C VAL A 68 -15.44 13.98 13.87
N GLY A 69 -15.85 12.76 13.59
CA GLY A 69 -17.26 12.37 13.69
C GLY A 69 -18.16 12.98 12.61
N GLU A 70 -19.45 12.72 12.72
CA GLU A 70 -20.45 13.32 11.84
C GLU A 70 -20.83 14.73 12.33
N PRO A 71 -21.16 15.67 11.41
CA PRO A 71 -21.62 16.99 11.77
C PRO A 71 -22.96 16.93 12.51
N ARG A 72 -23.14 17.79 13.47
CA ARG A 72 -24.39 17.96 14.20
C ARG A 72 -25.10 19.21 13.71
N VAL A 73 -26.36 19.06 13.37
CA VAL A 73 -27.20 20.13 12.85
C VAL A 73 -28.35 20.40 13.83
N ASP A 74 -28.61 21.66 14.13
CA ASP A 74 -29.72 22.12 14.93
C ASP A 74 -30.37 23.33 14.25
N TYR A 75 -31.69 23.33 14.11
CA TYR A 75 -32.44 24.41 13.45
C TYR A 75 -33.85 24.55 13.99
N ALA A 76 -34.47 25.66 13.75
CA ALA A 76 -35.89 25.87 14.06
C ALA A 76 -36.73 25.14 13.00
N HIS A 77 -37.35 24.04 13.41
CA HIS A 77 -38.18 23.21 12.55
C HIS A 77 -39.47 23.91 12.11
N SER A 78 -39.83 23.75 10.84
CA SER A 78 -41.12 24.10 10.26
C SER A 78 -41.45 23.08 9.16
N GLU A 79 -42.73 22.90 8.89
CA GLU A 79 -43.17 22.01 7.82
C GLU A 79 -43.66 22.81 6.62
N TYR A 80 -43.14 22.52 5.44
CA TYR A 80 -43.59 23.12 4.19
C TYR A 80 -43.85 22.01 3.16
N LYS A 81 -45.10 21.86 2.71
CA LYS A 81 -45.55 20.81 1.76
C LYS A 81 -45.18 19.37 2.16
N GLY A 82 -45.08 19.06 3.45
CA GLY A 82 -44.73 17.73 3.95
C GLY A 82 -43.22 17.50 4.08
N GLU A 83 -42.38 18.48 3.80
CA GLU A 83 -40.95 18.48 4.02
C GLU A 83 -40.57 19.29 5.26
N ASP A 84 -39.59 18.79 6.03
CA ASP A 84 -39.04 19.49 7.17
C ASP A 84 -38.05 20.55 6.69
N VAL A 85 -38.27 21.81 7.06
CA VAL A 85 -37.47 22.97 6.64
C VAL A 85 -36.99 23.77 7.84
N ALA A 86 -35.84 24.40 7.70
CA ALA A 86 -35.28 25.29 8.72
C ALA A 86 -35.75 26.72 8.51
N VAL A 87 -36.24 27.36 9.59
CA VAL A 87 -36.65 28.74 9.63
C VAL A 87 -35.92 29.47 10.78
N LYS A 88 -35.76 30.78 10.70
CA LYS A 88 -35.15 31.65 11.73
C LYS A 88 -33.66 31.38 11.97
N TYR A 89 -33.25 30.16 12.29
CA TYR A 89 -31.84 29.85 12.51
C TYR A 89 -31.50 28.43 12.03
N TYR A 90 -30.22 28.27 11.68
CA TYR A 90 -29.60 26.99 11.33
C TYR A 90 -28.19 26.95 11.94
N THR A 91 -27.91 25.97 12.77
CA THR A 91 -26.64 25.80 13.45
C THR A 91 -25.98 24.50 12.98
N PHE A 92 -24.79 24.63 12.44
CA PHE A 92 -23.97 23.49 12.05
C PHE A 92 -22.78 23.41 13.00
N SER A 93 -22.56 22.26 13.61
CA SER A 93 -21.46 22.02 14.56
C SER A 93 -20.62 20.84 14.11
N GLN A 94 -19.32 21.06 13.93
CA GLN A 94 -18.36 20.03 13.55
C GLN A 94 -17.23 19.95 14.57
N ASP A 95 -17.00 18.76 15.10
CA ASP A 95 -15.85 18.53 15.95
C ASP A 95 -14.59 18.46 15.11
N ILE A 96 -13.53 19.08 15.60
CA ILE A 96 -12.23 19.17 14.95
C ILE A 96 -11.13 18.67 15.87
N LYS A 97 -10.08 18.19 15.26
CA LYS A 97 -8.85 17.82 15.92
C LYS A 97 -7.71 18.67 15.38
N LEU A 98 -7.05 19.41 16.26
CA LEU A 98 -5.92 20.24 15.88
C LEU A 98 -4.66 19.40 15.67
N LEU A 99 -4.03 19.53 14.52
CA LEU A 99 -2.75 18.90 14.18
C LEU A 99 -1.57 19.83 14.46
N LYS A 100 -1.82 21.15 14.54
CA LYS A 100 -0.83 22.20 14.88
C LYS A 100 -1.36 23.08 16.00
N LYS A 101 -0.47 23.80 16.68
CA LYS A 101 -0.84 24.75 17.75
C LYS A 101 -1.82 25.82 17.29
N THR A 102 -1.74 26.20 16.02
CA THR A 102 -2.64 27.18 15.38
C THR A 102 -3.16 26.53 14.11
N ALA A 103 -4.46 26.41 13.97
CA ALA A 103 -5.14 25.95 12.76
C ALA A 103 -5.92 27.09 12.13
N ASP A 104 -5.71 27.32 10.84
CA ASP A 104 -6.49 28.26 10.02
C ASP A 104 -7.57 27.44 9.30
N ILE A 105 -8.81 27.53 9.79
CA ILE A 105 -9.94 26.73 9.31
C ILE A 105 -10.71 27.58 8.33
N ARG A 106 -10.75 27.15 7.09
CA ARG A 106 -11.44 27.78 5.98
C ARG A 106 -12.47 26.84 5.40
N GLY A 107 -13.49 27.40 4.83
CA GLY A 107 -14.51 26.63 4.15
C GLY A 107 -15.60 27.53 3.57
N THR A 108 -16.60 26.87 2.98
CA THR A 108 -17.73 27.53 2.33
C THR A 108 -19.02 26.90 2.81
N VAL A 109 -19.98 27.75 3.20
CA VAL A 109 -21.37 27.37 3.43
C VAL A 109 -22.16 27.71 2.17
N SER A 110 -22.89 26.76 1.63
CA SER A 110 -23.77 26.95 0.47
C SER A 110 -25.21 26.64 0.89
N TRP A 111 -26.16 27.48 0.53
CA TRP A 111 -27.59 27.30 0.83
C TRP A 111 -28.46 27.84 -0.28
N GLN A 112 -29.66 27.34 -0.37
CA GLN A 112 -30.71 27.89 -1.20
C GLN A 112 -31.90 28.25 -0.34
N ALA A 113 -32.24 29.55 -0.27
CA ALA A 113 -33.39 29.99 0.48
C ALA A 113 -34.62 30.11 -0.42
N CYS A 114 -35.76 29.72 0.13
CA CYS A 114 -37.06 29.76 -0.54
C CYS A 114 -38.00 30.68 0.20
N TYR A 115 -38.84 31.44 -0.56
CA TYR A 115 -39.95 32.24 -0.05
C TYR A 115 -41.24 31.73 -0.73
N GLY A 116 -42.10 31.09 0.03
CA GLY A 116 -43.24 30.33 -0.54
C GLY A 116 -42.77 29.31 -1.58
N ASP A 117 -43.34 29.31 -2.76
CA ASP A 117 -43.01 28.37 -3.85
C ASP A 117 -41.81 28.79 -4.70
N ASN A 118 -41.21 29.95 -4.43
CA ASN A 118 -40.08 30.45 -5.20
C ASN A 118 -38.78 30.29 -4.42
N CYS A 119 -37.84 29.52 -4.96
CA CYS A 119 -36.49 29.41 -4.43
C CYS A 119 -35.54 30.36 -5.19
N GLY A 120 -34.70 31.08 -4.43
CA GLY A 120 -33.65 31.93 -4.98
C GLY A 120 -32.48 31.12 -5.57
N PRO A 121 -31.46 31.80 -6.10
CA PRO A 121 -30.22 31.14 -6.50
C PRO A 121 -29.51 30.57 -5.26
N VAL A 122 -28.58 29.62 -5.49
CA VAL A 122 -27.70 29.12 -4.43
C VAL A 122 -26.76 30.26 -4.01
N GLU A 123 -26.81 30.62 -2.72
CA GLU A 123 -25.93 31.58 -2.10
C GLU A 123 -24.75 30.88 -1.42
N GLN A 124 -23.62 31.57 -1.31
CA GLN A 124 -22.40 31.03 -0.69
C GLN A 124 -21.79 32.04 0.27
N TYR A 125 -21.28 31.52 1.39
CA TYR A 125 -20.54 32.29 2.38
C TYR A 125 -19.21 31.60 2.65
N GLU A 126 -18.10 32.27 2.30
CA GLU A 126 -16.75 31.82 2.63
C GLU A 126 -16.41 32.25 4.06
N PHE A 127 -15.92 31.32 4.86
CA PHE A 127 -15.52 31.61 6.23
C PHE A 127 -14.05 31.25 6.46
N SER A 128 -13.42 32.01 7.35
CA SER A 128 -12.08 31.74 7.85
C SER A 128 -12.03 32.05 9.34
N THR A 129 -11.54 31.12 10.14
CA THR A 129 -11.34 31.33 11.57
C THR A 129 -10.04 30.66 12.01
N GLN A 130 -9.35 31.28 12.97
CA GLN A 130 -8.15 30.69 13.56
C GLN A 130 -8.49 30.11 14.93
N VAL A 131 -8.04 28.88 15.15
CA VAL A 131 -8.19 28.16 16.41
C VAL A 131 -6.81 27.87 16.96
N GLU A 132 -6.56 28.31 18.21
CA GLU A 132 -5.34 27.99 18.94
C GLU A 132 -5.66 26.96 20.01
N GLY A 133 -4.87 25.91 20.10
CA GLY A 133 -5.06 24.88 21.10
C GLY A 133 -3.87 23.92 21.17
N THR A 134 -3.93 22.98 22.09
CA THR A 134 -2.92 21.93 22.19
C THR A 134 -3.14 20.94 21.05
N PRO A 135 -2.15 20.72 20.16
CA PRO A 135 -2.27 19.74 19.10
C PRO A 135 -2.50 18.36 19.72
N GLU A 136 -3.66 17.79 19.49
CA GLU A 136 -3.90 16.39 19.78
C GLU A 136 -3.19 15.58 18.70
N LYS A 137 -2.29 14.67 19.11
CA LYS A 137 -1.66 13.72 18.21
C LYS A 137 -2.72 13.05 17.36
N ALA A 138 -2.52 13.08 16.04
CA ALA A 138 -3.39 12.41 15.09
C ALA A 138 -3.64 10.97 15.57
N SER A 139 -4.83 10.69 16.03
CA SER A 139 -5.31 9.35 16.23
C SER A 139 -5.96 8.90 14.91
N THR A 140 -5.18 8.81 13.85
CA THR A 140 -5.46 7.80 12.84
C THR A 140 -5.61 6.51 13.65
N GLY A 141 -6.54 5.63 13.32
CA GLY A 141 -6.69 4.30 13.94
C GLY A 141 -5.39 3.49 13.97
N GLY A 142 -4.28 4.15 14.22
CA GLY A 142 -2.91 3.76 14.28
C GLY A 142 -2.67 3.05 15.61
N LYS A 143 -2.25 1.82 15.52
CA LYS A 143 -1.70 1.02 16.61
C LYS A 143 -0.77 1.90 17.46
N SER A 144 -0.93 1.85 18.78
CA SER A 144 0.00 2.49 19.71
C SER A 144 1.45 2.23 19.27
N LEU A 145 2.38 3.18 19.48
CA LEU A 145 3.81 2.99 19.18
C LEU A 145 4.34 1.65 19.70
N TRP A 146 3.88 1.22 20.87
CA TRP A 146 4.16 -0.11 21.41
C TRP A 146 3.61 -1.25 20.57
N GLY A 147 2.42 -1.08 19.98
CA GLY A 147 1.84 -2.05 19.05
C GLY A 147 2.66 -2.18 17.76
N LEU A 148 3.16 -1.06 17.22
CA LEU A 148 4.05 -1.06 16.05
C LEU A 148 5.40 -1.71 16.34
N ILE A 149 5.99 -1.43 17.52
CA ILE A 149 7.23 -2.08 17.97
C ILE A 149 7.04 -3.58 18.13
N LEU A 150 5.97 -4.02 18.80
CA LEU A 150 5.68 -5.44 18.97
C LEU A 150 5.45 -6.14 17.63
N GLN A 151 4.73 -5.52 16.74
CA GLN A 151 4.51 -6.01 15.37
C GLN A 151 5.84 -6.10 14.60
N ALA A 152 6.70 -5.08 14.68
CA ALA A 152 8.02 -5.09 14.04
C ALA A 152 8.91 -6.21 14.59
N ILE A 153 8.89 -6.47 15.89
CA ILE A 153 9.60 -7.58 16.52
C ILE A 153 9.08 -8.93 16.03
N LEU A 154 7.75 -9.11 15.98
CA LEU A 154 7.14 -10.35 15.48
C LEU A 154 7.52 -10.60 14.01
N TRP A 155 7.45 -9.58 13.17
CA TRP A 155 7.89 -9.67 11.78
C TRP A 155 9.39 -9.94 11.66
N GLY A 156 10.23 -9.34 12.50
CA GLY A 156 11.67 -9.61 12.55
C GLY A 156 11.98 -11.09 12.82
N PHE A 157 11.26 -11.74 13.74
CA PHE A 157 11.37 -13.18 13.96
C PHE A 157 10.74 -14.02 12.86
N ALA A 158 9.59 -13.62 12.33
CA ALA A 158 8.94 -14.33 11.23
C ALA A 158 9.82 -14.42 9.97
N MET A 159 10.66 -13.40 9.74
CA MET A 159 11.61 -13.35 8.64
C MET A 159 12.65 -14.47 8.65
N LEU A 160 12.99 -15.03 9.82
CA LEU A 160 13.91 -16.18 9.90
C LEU A 160 13.38 -17.42 9.20
N LEU A 161 12.06 -17.51 9.04
CA LEU A 161 11.39 -18.63 8.37
C LEU A 161 11.30 -18.43 6.86
N THR A 162 11.70 -17.26 6.36
CA THR A 162 11.69 -17.01 4.90
C THR A 162 12.73 -17.86 4.19
N PRO A 163 12.44 -18.31 2.96
CA PRO A 163 13.32 -19.18 2.20
C PRO A 163 14.70 -18.58 1.90
N CYS A 164 14.82 -17.25 1.87
CA CYS A 164 16.08 -16.56 1.60
C CYS A 164 16.98 -16.48 2.84
N VAL A 165 16.41 -16.45 4.04
CA VAL A 165 17.16 -16.22 5.29
C VAL A 165 17.58 -17.53 5.96
N PHE A 166 16.66 -18.50 6.01
CA PHE A 166 16.88 -19.79 6.70
C PHE A 166 18.15 -20.53 6.24
N PRO A 167 18.45 -20.62 4.94
CA PRO A 167 19.67 -21.31 4.47
C PRO A 167 20.97 -20.57 4.79
N MET A 168 20.90 -19.29 5.11
CA MET A 168 22.10 -18.52 5.51
C MET A 168 22.54 -18.82 6.94
N VAL A 169 21.66 -19.40 7.78
CA VAL A 169 21.99 -19.78 9.16
C VAL A 169 23.15 -20.78 9.22
N PRO A 170 23.10 -21.94 8.51
CA PRO A 170 24.22 -22.87 8.52
C PRO A 170 25.53 -22.31 7.96
N MET A 171 25.42 -21.41 6.96
CA MET A 171 26.60 -20.76 6.38
C MET A 171 27.28 -19.83 7.37
N THR A 172 26.48 -19.02 8.08
CA THR A 172 26.93 -18.15 9.18
C THR A 172 27.64 -18.96 10.26
N ILE A 173 27.03 -20.05 10.70
CA ILE A 173 27.58 -20.94 11.73
C ILE A 173 28.91 -21.52 11.29
N SER A 174 28.99 -22.07 10.06
CA SER A 174 30.21 -22.63 9.50
C SER A 174 31.36 -21.62 9.44
N PHE A 175 31.05 -20.33 9.19
CA PHE A 175 32.03 -19.26 9.20
C PHE A 175 32.60 -19.02 10.62
N PHE A 176 31.75 -19.00 11.65
CA PHE A 176 32.19 -18.78 13.02
C PHE A 176 32.87 -19.99 13.65
N LEU A 177 32.53 -21.22 13.23
CA LEU A 177 33.20 -22.46 13.71
C LEU A 177 34.63 -22.60 13.16
N LYS A 178 34.91 -22.18 11.92
CA LYS A 178 36.20 -22.41 11.25
C LYS A 178 37.29 -21.36 11.57
N GLY A 179 36.99 -20.32 12.31
CA GLY A 179 37.87 -19.13 12.33
C GLY A 179 38.38 -18.61 13.68
N VAL A 180 38.26 -19.35 14.81
CA VAL A 180 38.62 -18.75 16.11
C VAL A 180 39.34 -19.70 17.04
N ASP A 181 40.65 -19.52 17.18
CA ASP A 181 41.48 -20.16 18.23
C ASP A 181 41.27 -19.53 19.62
N ASP A 182 40.64 -18.34 19.72
CA ASP A 182 40.48 -17.56 20.95
C ASP A 182 38.98 -17.22 21.17
N ALA A 183 38.38 -17.78 22.21
CA ALA A 183 36.96 -17.60 22.56
C ALA A 183 36.52 -16.14 22.76
N LYS A 184 37.41 -15.24 23.24
CA LYS A 184 37.12 -13.82 23.44
C LYS A 184 36.99 -13.10 22.07
N LYS A 185 37.88 -13.42 21.13
CA LYS A 185 37.83 -12.86 19.76
C LYS A 185 36.61 -13.35 19.00
N GLY A 186 36.20 -14.61 19.22
CA GLY A 186 34.98 -15.17 18.66
C GLY A 186 33.72 -14.43 19.08
N ARG A 187 33.56 -14.22 20.39
CA ARG A 187 32.43 -13.45 20.95
C ARG A 187 32.36 -12.02 20.42
N PHE A 188 33.51 -11.34 20.34
CA PHE A 188 33.57 -9.98 19.80
C PHE A 188 33.12 -9.95 18.32
N ARG A 189 33.60 -10.89 17.49
CA ARG A 189 33.18 -10.99 16.07
C ARG A 189 31.68 -11.28 15.94
N ALA A 190 31.10 -12.12 16.80
CA ALA A 190 29.67 -12.42 16.80
C ALA A 190 28.81 -11.19 17.14
N ILE A 191 29.23 -10.41 18.14
CA ILE A 191 28.55 -9.15 18.50
C ILE A 191 28.66 -8.13 17.36
N MET A 192 29.84 -8.00 16.75
CA MET A 192 30.06 -7.10 15.60
C MET A 192 29.23 -7.53 14.39
N TYR A 193 29.01 -8.83 14.19
CA TYR A 193 28.14 -9.34 13.14
C TYR A 193 26.71 -8.87 13.32
N GLY A 194 26.14 -9.06 14.53
CA GLY A 194 24.79 -8.54 14.85
C GLY A 194 24.70 -7.03 14.68
N LEU A 195 25.71 -6.29 15.14
CA LEU A 195 25.75 -4.83 15.01
C LEU A 195 25.78 -4.40 13.52
N PHE A 196 26.55 -5.08 12.68
CA PHE A 196 26.58 -4.78 11.25
C PHE A 196 25.23 -5.07 10.58
N ILE A 197 24.54 -6.14 10.95
CA ILE A 197 23.18 -6.41 10.45
C ILE A 197 22.24 -5.26 10.81
N VAL A 198 22.22 -4.84 12.09
CA VAL A 198 21.36 -3.74 12.55
C VAL A 198 21.70 -2.44 11.82
N LEU A 199 22.98 -2.11 11.67
CA LEU A 199 23.42 -0.90 10.98
C LEU A 199 23.04 -0.93 9.49
N LEU A 200 23.27 -2.05 8.80
CA LEU A 200 22.98 -2.18 7.38
C LEU A 200 21.48 -2.12 7.04
N TYR A 201 20.60 -2.49 7.97
CA TYR A 201 19.15 -2.29 7.81
C TYR A 201 18.70 -0.88 8.21
N THR A 202 19.19 -0.38 9.33
CA THR A 202 18.67 0.87 9.93
C THR A 202 19.24 2.12 9.24
N VAL A 203 20.56 2.16 8.97
CA VAL A 203 21.21 3.37 8.46
C VAL A 203 20.67 3.80 7.08
N PRO A 204 20.54 2.93 6.06
CA PRO A 204 20.02 3.35 4.76
C PRO A 204 18.62 3.95 4.85
N ILE A 205 17.76 3.37 5.68
CA ILE A 205 16.39 3.84 5.87
C ILE A 205 16.37 5.18 6.61
N CYS A 206 17.18 5.31 7.67
CA CYS A 206 17.34 6.59 8.37
C CYS A 206 17.88 7.70 7.46
N VAL A 207 18.80 7.37 6.56
CA VAL A 207 19.32 8.32 5.57
C VAL A 207 18.24 8.73 4.58
N ILE A 208 17.44 7.79 4.08
CA ILE A 208 16.34 8.08 3.16
C ILE A 208 15.30 8.97 3.84
N ILE A 209 14.85 8.62 5.06
CA ILE A 209 13.87 9.40 5.83
C ILE A 209 14.44 10.79 6.16
N GLY A 210 15.68 10.87 6.60
CA GLY A 210 16.35 12.14 6.92
C GLY A 210 16.51 13.05 5.69
N LEU A 211 16.85 12.48 4.54
CA LEU A 211 16.96 13.20 3.28
C LEU A 211 15.59 13.70 2.80
N THR A 212 14.55 12.89 2.93
CA THR A 212 13.16 13.26 2.59
C THR A 212 12.69 14.41 3.46
N TRP A 213 12.95 14.36 4.76
CA TRP A 213 12.62 15.44 5.69
C TRP A 213 13.38 16.74 5.37
N LEU A 214 14.66 16.65 5.00
CA LEU A 214 15.51 17.79 4.65
C LEU A 214 15.08 18.45 3.32
N LEU A 215 14.64 17.65 2.35
CA LEU A 215 14.21 18.11 1.02
C LEU A 215 12.73 18.52 0.96
N GLY A 216 11.99 18.40 2.06
CA GLY A 216 10.63 18.95 2.21
C GLY A 216 9.54 18.20 1.47
N GLY A 217 9.68 16.89 1.26
CA GLY A 217 8.63 16.16 0.55
C GLY A 217 8.50 14.66 0.85
N ASP A 218 7.32 14.25 1.33
CA ASP A 218 6.92 12.84 1.46
C ASP A 218 6.92 12.07 0.12
N ALA A 219 6.93 12.79 -1.00
CA ALA A 219 6.92 12.24 -2.35
C ALA A 219 8.19 11.46 -2.71
N VAL A 220 9.36 11.86 -2.19
CA VAL A 220 10.65 11.28 -2.62
C VAL A 220 10.80 9.82 -2.15
N THR A 221 10.35 9.51 -0.96
CA THR A 221 10.46 8.15 -0.39
C THR A 221 9.54 7.17 -1.14
N ALA A 222 8.30 7.56 -1.39
CA ALA A 222 7.35 6.75 -2.14
C ALA A 222 7.82 6.49 -3.58
N ASP A 223 8.40 7.50 -4.24
CA ASP A 223 8.94 7.37 -5.60
C ASP A 223 10.11 6.40 -5.69
N ILE A 224 11.03 6.40 -4.69
CA ILE A 224 12.17 5.48 -4.65
C ILE A 224 11.70 4.03 -4.47
N PHE A 225 10.77 3.78 -3.53
CA PHE A 225 10.23 2.44 -3.31
C PHE A 225 9.42 1.95 -4.51
N ASN A 226 8.59 2.80 -5.11
CA ASN A 226 7.87 2.47 -6.33
C ASN A 226 8.83 2.16 -7.48
N TRP A 227 9.90 2.94 -7.66
CA TRP A 227 10.93 2.66 -8.66
C TRP A 227 11.61 1.31 -8.41
N LEU A 228 12.01 1.02 -7.17
CA LEU A 228 12.68 -0.23 -6.82
C LEU A 228 11.78 -1.46 -7.07
N SER A 229 10.48 -1.35 -6.78
CA SER A 229 9.53 -2.45 -6.93
C SER A 229 9.05 -2.67 -8.37
N THR A 230 9.04 -1.62 -9.20
CA THR A 230 8.43 -1.67 -10.54
C THR A 230 9.43 -1.60 -11.69
N HIS A 231 10.68 -1.12 -11.46
CA HIS A 231 11.68 -1.01 -12.52
C HIS A 231 12.23 -2.38 -12.92
N TRP A 232 12.42 -2.61 -14.23
CA TRP A 232 12.87 -3.90 -14.77
C TRP A 232 14.25 -4.35 -14.21
N LEU A 233 15.20 -3.40 -14.05
CA LEU A 233 16.57 -3.72 -13.65
C LEU A 233 16.65 -4.37 -12.25
N PRO A 234 16.11 -3.79 -11.16
CA PRO A 234 16.07 -4.45 -9.87
C PRO A 234 15.35 -5.80 -9.90
N ASN A 235 14.21 -5.88 -10.60
CA ASN A 235 13.41 -7.10 -10.68
C ASN A 235 14.16 -8.23 -11.40
N ILE A 236 14.86 -7.94 -12.51
CA ILE A 236 15.70 -8.94 -13.18
C ILE A 236 16.89 -9.35 -12.30
N VAL A 237 17.55 -8.40 -11.63
CA VAL A 237 18.64 -8.71 -10.72
C VAL A 237 18.15 -9.63 -9.59
N PHE A 238 17.01 -9.35 -8.99
CA PHE A 238 16.40 -10.20 -7.97
C PHE A 238 16.06 -11.58 -8.52
N PHE A 239 15.43 -11.67 -9.70
CA PHE A 239 15.16 -12.94 -10.35
C PHE A 239 16.44 -13.77 -10.54
N ILE A 240 17.51 -13.18 -11.07
CA ILE A 240 18.79 -13.87 -11.26
C ILE A 240 19.37 -14.34 -9.93
N VAL A 241 19.35 -13.49 -8.91
CA VAL A 241 19.82 -13.83 -7.55
C VAL A 241 19.05 -15.03 -7.02
N PHE A 242 17.71 -15.05 -7.11
CA PHE A 242 16.88 -16.18 -6.69
C PHE A 242 17.23 -17.46 -7.45
N MET A 243 17.41 -17.39 -8.78
CA MET A 243 17.78 -18.56 -9.58
C MET A 243 19.17 -19.10 -9.22
N VAL A 244 20.13 -18.22 -8.92
CA VAL A 244 21.47 -18.60 -8.48
C VAL A 244 21.41 -19.28 -7.11
N PHE A 245 20.62 -18.77 -6.17
CA PHE A 245 20.45 -19.42 -4.87
C PHE A 245 19.72 -20.75 -4.98
N ALA A 246 18.65 -20.83 -5.75
CA ALA A 246 17.94 -22.09 -6.00
C ALA A 246 18.90 -23.16 -6.59
N ALA A 247 19.73 -22.79 -7.57
CA ALA A 247 20.75 -23.69 -8.13
C ALA A 247 21.76 -24.15 -7.08
N SER A 248 22.18 -23.26 -6.18
CA SER A 248 23.04 -23.63 -5.05
C SER A 248 22.35 -24.58 -4.07
N PHE A 249 21.05 -24.40 -3.80
CA PHE A 249 20.27 -25.28 -2.91
C PHE A 249 20.05 -26.65 -3.51
N PHE A 250 19.93 -26.76 -4.82
CA PHE A 250 19.94 -28.04 -5.54
C PHE A 250 21.33 -28.72 -5.58
N GLY A 251 22.40 -28.05 -5.09
CA GLY A 251 23.75 -28.61 -5.00
C GLY A 251 24.57 -28.47 -6.28
N ALA A 252 24.17 -27.55 -7.20
CA ALA A 252 24.97 -27.30 -8.42
C ALA A 252 26.36 -26.75 -8.08
N PHE A 253 26.43 -25.87 -7.08
CA PHE A 253 27.66 -25.29 -6.53
C PHE A 253 27.45 -24.85 -5.09
N GLU A 254 28.53 -24.79 -4.32
CA GLU A 254 28.50 -24.18 -3.00
C GLU A 254 28.89 -22.70 -3.13
N ILE A 255 28.05 -21.80 -2.57
CA ILE A 255 28.38 -20.38 -2.49
C ILE A 255 29.44 -20.21 -1.40
N VAL A 256 30.69 -20.41 -1.79
CA VAL A 256 31.87 -20.14 -0.94
C VAL A 256 32.44 -18.83 -1.41
N LEU A 257 32.56 -17.87 -0.51
CA LEU A 257 33.29 -16.63 -0.82
C LEU A 257 34.69 -17.00 -1.36
N PRO A 258 35.12 -16.49 -2.53
CA PRO A 258 36.41 -16.83 -3.11
C PRO A 258 37.51 -16.62 -2.08
N SER A 259 38.27 -17.67 -1.79
CA SER A 259 39.36 -17.63 -0.80
C SER A 259 40.36 -16.51 -1.08
N LYS A 260 40.44 -16.05 -2.34
CA LYS A 260 41.25 -14.89 -2.74
C LYS A 260 40.77 -13.56 -2.14
N TRP A 261 39.47 -13.41 -1.92
CA TRP A 261 38.88 -12.19 -1.31
C TRP A 261 39.02 -12.26 0.22
N VAL A 262 38.83 -13.46 0.80
CA VAL A 262 39.02 -13.69 2.24
C VAL A 262 40.51 -13.58 2.60
N ASN A 263 41.38 -14.24 1.83
CA ASN A 263 42.84 -14.24 2.07
C ASN A 263 43.55 -12.96 1.57
N GLY A 264 42.97 -12.22 0.62
CA GLY A 264 43.48 -10.94 0.17
C GLY A 264 43.27 -9.80 1.19
N ALA A 265 42.18 -9.88 1.94
CA ALA A 265 41.93 -8.98 3.07
C ALA A 265 42.85 -9.31 4.26
N ASP A 266 43.18 -10.60 4.47
CA ASP A 266 44.05 -11.03 5.57
C ASP A 266 45.55 -10.68 5.34
N LYS A 267 46.01 -10.60 4.08
CA LYS A 267 47.41 -10.27 3.79
C LYS A 267 47.77 -8.78 3.94
N LYS A 268 46.79 -7.87 3.93
CA LYS A 268 47.04 -6.41 4.11
C LYS A 268 46.56 -5.86 5.45
N SER A 269 45.81 -6.65 6.23
CA SER A 269 45.26 -6.22 7.52
C SER A 269 45.76 -7.15 8.63
N SER A 270 46.88 -6.78 9.24
CA SER A 270 47.35 -7.35 10.52
C SER A 270 46.47 -7.01 11.72
N ARG A 271 45.21 -6.60 11.49
CA ARG A 271 44.22 -6.26 12.49
C ARG A 271 42.90 -7.01 12.19
N ASN A 272 42.72 -8.13 12.90
CA ASN A 272 41.43 -8.76 13.22
C ASN A 272 40.36 -8.73 12.11
N GLY A 273 40.15 -9.79 11.35
CA GLY A 273 39.13 -10.14 10.36
C GLY A 273 37.70 -9.58 10.45
N LEU A 274 37.51 -8.30 10.87
CA LEU A 274 36.22 -7.59 10.90
C LEU A 274 35.67 -7.34 9.50
N GLY A 275 36.56 -7.23 8.48
CA GLY A 275 36.13 -7.10 7.08
C GLY A 275 35.34 -8.29 6.59
N GLY A 276 35.76 -9.52 6.93
CA GLY A 276 35.02 -10.74 6.58
C GLY A 276 33.63 -10.80 7.25
N VAL A 277 33.55 -10.37 8.52
CA VAL A 277 32.30 -10.29 9.27
C VAL A 277 31.34 -9.24 8.67
N PHE A 278 31.86 -8.10 8.25
CA PHE A 278 31.08 -7.06 7.57
C PHE A 278 30.53 -7.57 6.22
N PHE A 279 31.38 -8.22 5.39
CA PHE A 279 30.92 -8.75 4.11
C PHE A 279 29.91 -9.89 4.28
N LEU A 280 30.04 -10.70 5.32
CA LEU A 280 29.04 -11.73 5.65
C LEU A 280 27.69 -11.09 6.04
N ALA A 281 27.71 -10.04 6.86
CA ALA A 281 26.50 -9.29 7.22
C ALA A 281 25.89 -8.59 6.00
N LEU A 282 26.72 -7.99 5.15
CA LEU A 282 26.27 -7.34 3.92
C LEU A 282 25.62 -8.34 2.96
N THR A 283 26.21 -9.52 2.79
CA THR A 283 25.63 -10.58 1.97
C THR A 283 24.29 -11.04 2.52
N LEU A 284 24.19 -11.26 3.84
CA LEU A 284 22.92 -11.63 4.48
C LEU A 284 21.86 -10.56 4.24
N VAL A 285 22.18 -9.29 4.44
CA VAL A 285 21.22 -8.17 4.29
C VAL A 285 20.80 -8.03 2.82
N LEU A 286 21.72 -8.07 1.87
CA LEU A 286 21.39 -7.95 0.44
C LEU A 286 20.50 -9.10 -0.06
N VAL A 287 20.79 -10.33 0.36
CA VAL A 287 19.99 -11.49 0.00
C VAL A 287 18.61 -11.43 0.64
N SER A 288 18.56 -11.14 1.94
CA SER A 288 17.29 -11.07 2.68
C SER A 288 16.46 -9.84 2.29
N PHE A 289 17.05 -8.76 1.77
CA PHE A 289 16.33 -7.55 1.37
C PHE A 289 15.24 -7.85 0.33
N SER A 290 15.49 -8.77 -0.60
CA SER A 290 14.50 -9.17 -1.62
C SER A 290 13.23 -9.77 -1.00
N CYS A 291 13.36 -10.53 0.09
CA CYS A 291 12.22 -11.14 0.81
C CYS A 291 11.64 -10.22 1.89
N THR A 292 12.45 -9.33 2.47
CA THR A 292 12.03 -8.41 3.53
C THR A 292 11.42 -7.12 2.98
N GLY A 293 11.70 -6.76 1.72
CA GLY A 293 11.25 -5.52 1.08
C GLY A 293 9.75 -5.23 1.23
N PRO A 294 8.87 -6.17 0.88
CA PRO A 294 7.42 -5.96 1.04
C PRO A 294 6.99 -5.71 2.49
N ILE A 295 7.59 -6.41 3.46
CA ILE A 295 7.25 -6.28 4.88
C ILE A 295 7.84 -5.00 5.47
N VAL A 296 9.08 -4.68 5.12
CA VAL A 296 9.70 -3.40 5.47
C VAL A 296 8.88 -2.24 4.90
N GLY A 297 8.39 -2.37 3.66
CA GLY A 297 7.52 -1.39 3.02
C GLY A 297 6.21 -1.19 3.78
N THR A 298 5.51 -2.26 4.18
CA THR A 298 4.26 -2.15 4.97
C THR A 298 4.49 -1.53 6.34
N VAL A 299 5.54 -1.94 7.05
CA VAL A 299 5.91 -1.36 8.36
C VAL A 299 6.24 0.12 8.24
N LEU A 300 6.93 0.53 7.18
CA LEU A 300 7.23 1.93 6.90
C LEU A 300 5.96 2.72 6.58
N ILE A 301 5.09 2.23 5.70
CA ILE A 301 3.84 2.89 5.34
C ILE A 301 2.93 3.06 6.56
N GLU A 302 2.76 2.01 7.38
CA GLU A 302 1.97 2.09 8.62
C GLU A 302 2.56 3.08 9.65
N SER A 303 3.86 3.31 9.61
CA SER A 303 4.56 4.20 10.56
C SER A 303 4.73 5.63 10.06
N THR A 304 4.54 5.91 8.75
CA THR A 304 4.70 7.26 8.15
C THR A 304 3.52 8.20 8.38
N SER A 305 2.49 7.80 9.13
CA SER A 305 1.34 8.66 9.45
C SER A 305 1.70 9.87 10.34
N GLY A 306 2.69 10.67 9.90
CA GLY A 306 2.98 12.00 10.44
C GLY A 306 4.08 12.13 11.48
N GLU A 307 4.72 11.06 11.93
CA GLU A 307 5.81 11.12 12.93
C GLU A 307 7.16 10.68 12.34
N PHE A 308 8.16 11.55 12.38
CA PHE A 308 9.55 11.27 11.97
C PHE A 308 10.19 10.11 12.77
N TRP A 309 9.87 9.98 14.06
CA TRP A 309 10.51 9.00 14.95
C TRP A 309 9.92 7.59 14.86
N ALA A 310 8.64 7.44 14.52
CA ALA A 310 7.97 6.14 14.50
C ALA A 310 8.59 5.15 13.50
N PRO A 311 8.85 5.51 12.21
CA PRO A 311 9.54 4.63 11.28
C PRO A 311 10.95 4.24 11.71
N MET A 312 11.71 5.16 12.31
CA MET A 312 13.08 4.88 12.75
C MET A 312 13.12 3.88 13.91
N VAL A 313 12.22 4.05 14.89
CA VAL A 313 12.14 3.17 16.06
C VAL A 313 11.63 1.78 15.67
N THR A 314 10.64 1.70 14.79
CA THR A 314 10.09 0.42 14.31
C THR A 314 11.11 -0.35 13.49
N MET A 315 11.88 0.32 12.62
CA MET A 315 12.95 -0.32 11.85
C MET A 315 14.12 -0.77 12.73
N LEU A 316 14.45 0.00 13.77
CA LEU A 316 15.46 -0.41 14.74
C LEU A 316 14.98 -1.65 15.51
N ALA A 317 13.73 -1.69 15.95
CA ALA A 317 13.15 -2.85 16.64
C ALA A 317 13.13 -4.10 15.74
N PHE A 318 12.73 -3.95 14.47
CA PHE A 318 12.77 -5.01 13.47
C PHE A 318 14.18 -5.54 13.26
N SER A 319 15.16 -4.66 13.02
CA SER A 319 16.54 -5.06 12.74
C SER A 319 17.22 -5.73 13.93
N ILE A 320 16.92 -5.30 15.16
CA ILE A 320 17.41 -5.95 16.39
C ILE A 320 16.79 -7.36 16.51
N ALA A 321 15.47 -7.49 16.35
CA ALA A 321 14.79 -8.77 16.42
C ALA A 321 15.30 -9.76 15.36
N PHE A 322 15.55 -9.28 14.15
CA PHE A 322 16.13 -10.06 13.07
C PHE A 322 17.59 -10.46 13.33
N ALA A 323 18.44 -9.56 13.82
CA ALA A 323 19.85 -9.82 14.08
C ALA A 323 20.10 -10.72 15.31
N LEU A 324 19.18 -10.71 16.28
CA LEU A 324 19.35 -11.38 17.57
C LEU A 324 19.60 -12.90 17.47
N PRO A 325 18.81 -13.71 16.71
CA PRO A 325 19.07 -15.15 16.55
C PRO A 325 20.42 -15.43 15.91
N PHE A 326 20.80 -14.70 14.87
CA PHE A 326 22.11 -14.86 14.21
C PHE A 326 23.25 -14.56 15.17
N THR A 327 23.12 -13.52 16.00
CA THR A 327 24.09 -13.16 17.02
C THR A 327 24.20 -14.24 18.09
N ILE A 328 23.06 -14.79 18.56
CA ILE A 328 23.03 -15.87 19.54
C ILE A 328 23.70 -17.13 18.97
N PHE A 329 23.39 -17.53 17.75
CA PHE A 329 24.02 -18.69 17.11
C PHE A 329 25.52 -18.50 16.88
N ALA A 330 25.94 -17.28 16.59
CA ALA A 330 27.37 -16.97 16.47
C ALA A 330 28.09 -16.92 17.82
N LEU A 331 27.39 -16.54 18.92
CA LEU A 331 27.94 -16.50 20.29
C LEU A 331 28.05 -17.88 20.93
N PHE A 332 27.08 -18.75 20.67
CA PHE A 332 26.97 -20.09 21.26
C PHE A 332 26.88 -21.18 20.19
N PRO A 333 27.98 -21.45 19.45
CA PRO A 333 27.98 -22.50 18.42
C PRO A 333 27.64 -23.88 18.98
N SER A 334 27.96 -24.13 20.27
CA SER A 334 27.67 -25.38 20.96
C SER A 334 26.18 -25.69 21.18
N LEU A 335 25.30 -24.70 21.04
CA LEU A 335 23.85 -24.95 21.02
C LEU A 335 23.41 -25.78 19.81
N LEU A 336 24.19 -25.69 18.72
CA LEU A 336 23.92 -26.41 17.48
C LEU A 336 24.57 -27.78 17.41
N ASP A 337 25.60 -28.07 18.22
CA ASP A 337 26.17 -29.43 18.34
C ASP A 337 25.14 -30.44 18.88
N LYS A 338 24.09 -29.93 19.55
CA LYS A 338 22.94 -30.74 20.02
C LYS A 338 21.83 -30.91 18.97
N LEU A 339 21.85 -30.14 17.87
CA LEU A 339 20.98 -30.41 16.74
C LEU A 339 21.55 -31.63 16.01
N PRO A 340 20.70 -32.60 15.61
CA PRO A 340 21.18 -33.82 14.94
C PRO A 340 22.06 -33.43 13.78
N GLN A 341 23.35 -33.76 13.86
CA GLN A 341 24.32 -33.57 12.79
C GLN A 341 24.06 -34.54 11.59
N SER A 342 22.85 -35.08 11.47
CA SER A 342 22.44 -35.81 10.31
C SER A 342 22.26 -34.82 9.15
N GLY A 343 23.34 -34.58 8.39
CA GLY A 343 23.37 -33.63 7.25
C GLY A 343 22.25 -33.82 6.22
N GLY A 344 21.57 -34.96 6.21
CA GLY A 344 20.46 -35.25 5.31
C GLY A 344 19.19 -34.44 5.54
N TRP A 345 18.80 -34.14 6.79
CA TRP A 345 17.59 -33.34 7.06
C TRP A 345 17.77 -31.89 6.58
N LEU A 346 18.88 -31.26 6.93
CA LEU A 346 19.17 -29.89 6.55
C LEU A 346 19.28 -29.74 5.02
N ASN A 347 19.88 -30.74 4.35
CA ASN A 347 19.95 -30.73 2.88
C ASN A 347 18.55 -30.87 2.27
N SER A 348 17.69 -31.73 2.82
CA SER A 348 16.31 -31.87 2.35
C SER A 348 15.53 -30.55 2.49
N VAL A 349 15.72 -29.81 3.59
CA VAL A 349 15.09 -28.48 3.76
C VAL A 349 15.62 -27.47 2.73
N LYS A 350 16.94 -27.45 2.46
CA LYS A 350 17.52 -26.59 1.41
C LYS A 350 16.91 -26.87 0.04
N VAL A 351 16.76 -28.13 -0.34
CA VAL A 351 16.17 -28.50 -1.64
C VAL A 351 14.69 -28.06 -1.73
N VAL A 352 13.90 -28.31 -0.68
CA VAL A 352 12.50 -27.84 -0.62
C VAL A 352 12.43 -26.33 -0.79
N LEU A 353 13.27 -25.59 -0.05
CA LEU A 353 13.34 -24.13 -0.16
C LEU A 353 13.80 -23.69 -1.55
N GLY A 354 14.69 -24.45 -2.21
CA GLY A 354 15.12 -24.17 -3.58
C GLY A 354 13.95 -24.21 -4.58
N PHE A 355 13.05 -25.19 -4.47
CA PHE A 355 11.83 -25.22 -5.31
C PHE A 355 10.91 -24.03 -5.04
N ILE A 356 10.70 -23.69 -3.77
CA ILE A 356 9.91 -22.49 -3.39
C ILE A 356 10.56 -21.23 -3.93
N GLU A 357 11.88 -21.13 -3.89
CA GLU A 357 12.65 -19.98 -4.35
C GLU A 357 12.55 -19.80 -5.87
N VAL A 358 12.56 -20.88 -6.65
CA VAL A 358 12.29 -20.83 -8.10
C VAL A 358 10.90 -20.26 -8.35
N ALA A 359 9.88 -20.76 -7.65
CA ALA A 359 8.51 -20.29 -7.81
C ALA A 359 8.35 -18.80 -7.45
N LEU A 360 8.91 -18.36 -6.31
CA LEU A 360 8.86 -16.96 -5.88
C LEU A 360 9.70 -16.02 -6.75
N GLY A 361 10.85 -16.51 -7.26
CA GLY A 361 11.70 -15.74 -8.16
C GLY A 361 10.98 -15.32 -9.45
N LEU A 362 10.10 -16.17 -9.97
CA LEU A 362 9.28 -15.87 -11.14
C LEU A 362 8.37 -14.64 -10.94
N LYS A 363 8.00 -14.31 -9.69
CA LYS A 363 7.19 -13.10 -9.41
C LYS A 363 7.92 -11.82 -9.81
N PHE A 364 9.24 -11.74 -9.58
CA PHE A 364 10.02 -10.57 -9.98
C PHE A 364 10.07 -10.42 -11.50
N LEU A 365 10.29 -11.53 -12.21
CA LEU A 365 10.26 -11.53 -13.68
C LEU A 365 8.88 -11.14 -14.20
N SER A 366 7.82 -11.71 -13.61
CA SER A 366 6.43 -11.38 -13.97
C SER A 366 6.10 -9.91 -13.72
N THR A 367 6.57 -9.32 -12.61
CA THR A 367 6.35 -7.89 -12.35
C THR A 367 7.00 -7.01 -13.41
N ALA A 368 8.25 -7.31 -13.78
CA ALA A 368 8.92 -6.59 -14.86
C ALA A 368 8.18 -6.75 -16.21
N ASP A 369 7.76 -7.98 -16.53
CA ASP A 369 7.03 -8.28 -17.76
C ASP A 369 5.70 -7.53 -17.86
N GLN A 370 4.92 -7.51 -16.79
CA GLN A 370 3.61 -6.84 -16.74
C GLN A 370 3.75 -5.32 -16.87
N VAL A 371 4.69 -4.73 -16.10
CA VAL A 371 4.87 -3.26 -16.06
C VAL A 371 5.44 -2.70 -17.37
N TYR A 372 6.25 -3.48 -18.08
CA TYR A 372 6.86 -3.08 -19.36
C TYR A 372 6.18 -3.71 -20.59
N HIS A 373 5.11 -4.49 -20.39
CA HIS A 373 4.33 -5.13 -21.46
C HIS A 373 5.16 -5.97 -22.43
N TRP A 374 6.13 -6.74 -21.92
CA TRP A 374 6.95 -7.62 -22.78
C TRP A 374 6.16 -8.80 -23.32
N GLY A 375 5.14 -9.29 -22.59
CA GLY A 375 4.30 -10.42 -23.00
C GLY A 375 5.04 -11.76 -23.04
N ILE A 376 6.10 -11.91 -22.24
CA ILE A 376 6.93 -13.12 -22.20
C ILE A 376 6.34 -14.14 -21.21
N LEU A 377 5.83 -13.67 -20.07
CA LEU A 377 5.39 -14.50 -18.96
C LEU A 377 3.87 -14.30 -18.70
N ASN A 378 3.07 -14.83 -19.62
CA ASN A 378 1.60 -14.84 -19.46
C ASN A 378 1.20 -15.69 -18.26
N ARG A 379 -0.02 -15.51 -17.76
CA ARG A 379 -0.54 -16.22 -16.59
C ARG A 379 -0.47 -17.74 -16.76
N GLU A 380 -0.78 -18.26 -17.95
CA GLU A 380 -0.70 -19.70 -18.25
C GLU A 380 0.72 -20.23 -18.11
N LEU A 381 1.70 -19.57 -18.73
CA LEU A 381 3.09 -20.00 -18.66
C LEU A 381 3.62 -19.94 -17.24
N TYR A 382 3.27 -18.88 -16.50
CA TYR A 382 3.61 -18.74 -15.10
C TYR A 382 3.06 -19.89 -14.26
N LEU A 383 1.77 -20.20 -14.39
CA LEU A 383 1.12 -21.31 -13.70
C LEU A 383 1.68 -22.68 -14.12
N ALA A 384 1.95 -22.88 -15.42
CA ALA A 384 2.56 -24.11 -15.90
C ALA A 384 3.91 -24.38 -15.25
N ILE A 385 4.76 -23.35 -15.13
CA ILE A 385 6.06 -23.48 -14.45
C ILE A 385 5.86 -23.78 -12.96
N TRP A 386 4.91 -23.14 -12.29
CA TRP A 386 4.60 -23.44 -10.89
C TRP A 386 4.10 -24.86 -10.69
N ILE A 387 3.17 -25.32 -11.52
CA ILE A 387 2.64 -26.70 -11.50
C ILE A 387 3.77 -27.72 -11.66
N VAL A 388 4.68 -27.51 -12.61
CA VAL A 388 5.84 -28.38 -12.82
C VAL A 388 6.78 -28.33 -11.62
N CYS A 389 7.09 -27.14 -11.12
CA CYS A 389 7.99 -26.93 -9.99
C CYS A 389 7.50 -27.65 -8.73
N PHE A 390 6.23 -27.47 -8.33
CA PHE A 390 5.66 -28.13 -7.17
C PHE A 390 5.43 -29.63 -7.41
N THR A 391 5.10 -30.07 -8.62
CA THR A 391 5.07 -31.50 -8.95
C THR A 391 6.42 -32.19 -8.73
N LEU A 392 7.50 -31.54 -9.17
CA LEU A 392 8.86 -32.03 -8.93
C LEU A 392 9.22 -32.05 -7.44
N LEU A 393 8.76 -31.04 -6.68
CA LEU A 393 8.90 -30.99 -5.21
C LEU A 393 8.18 -32.18 -4.56
N GLY A 394 6.95 -32.50 -4.97
CA GLY A 394 6.21 -33.67 -4.48
C GLY A 394 6.94 -34.97 -4.74
N PHE A 395 7.49 -35.17 -5.95
CA PHE A 395 8.31 -36.32 -6.26
C PHE A 395 9.62 -36.37 -5.45
N TYR A 396 10.24 -35.24 -5.18
CA TYR A 396 11.39 -35.14 -4.28
C TYR A 396 11.03 -35.58 -2.86
N LEU A 397 9.92 -35.11 -2.31
CA LEU A 397 9.42 -35.48 -0.97
C LEU A 397 9.16 -36.99 -0.88
N LEU A 398 8.65 -37.62 -1.94
CA LEU A 398 8.46 -39.07 -2.05
C LEU A 398 9.76 -39.84 -2.28
N GLY A 399 10.93 -39.17 -2.40
CA GLY A 399 12.23 -39.80 -2.60
C GLY A 399 12.48 -40.35 -4.00
N LYS A 400 11.64 -39.95 -5.00
CA LYS A 400 11.81 -40.35 -6.40
C LYS A 400 12.87 -39.54 -7.14
N ILE A 401 13.09 -38.30 -6.71
CA ILE A 401 14.15 -37.41 -7.20
C ILE A 401 15.20 -37.29 -6.10
N ARG A 402 16.48 -37.29 -6.48
CA ARG A 402 17.62 -37.16 -5.57
C ARG A 402 18.66 -36.23 -6.16
N PHE A 403 19.21 -35.35 -5.33
CA PHE A 403 20.35 -34.51 -5.68
C PHE A 403 21.65 -35.04 -5.08
N LYS A 404 22.79 -34.55 -5.58
CA LYS A 404 24.12 -35.04 -5.27
C LYS A 404 24.45 -35.20 -3.78
N ASN A 405 23.89 -34.29 -2.95
CA ASN A 405 24.18 -34.22 -1.51
C ASN A 405 23.08 -34.84 -0.63
N ASP A 406 22.10 -35.54 -1.24
CA ASP A 406 21.00 -36.18 -0.51
C ASP A 406 21.41 -37.51 0.10
N SER A 407 20.95 -37.73 1.32
CA SER A 407 21.03 -39.06 1.94
C SER A 407 20.05 -40.03 1.25
N PRO A 408 20.38 -41.30 1.10
CA PRO A 408 19.46 -42.27 0.54
C PRO A 408 18.20 -42.39 1.38
N VAL A 409 17.05 -42.35 0.73
CA VAL A 409 15.73 -42.53 1.36
C VAL A 409 15.30 -43.97 1.08
N GLU A 410 15.46 -44.86 2.04
CA GLU A 410 15.05 -46.27 1.93
C GLU A 410 13.54 -46.41 2.05
N TYR A 411 12.92 -45.60 2.92
CA TYR A 411 11.46 -45.53 3.12
C TYR A 411 11.00 -44.08 3.34
N VAL A 412 9.77 -43.79 2.93
CA VAL A 412 9.18 -42.46 3.10
C VAL A 412 8.65 -42.36 4.52
N SER A 413 9.19 -41.40 5.29
CA SER A 413 8.67 -41.12 6.63
C SER A 413 7.26 -40.49 6.56
N VAL A 414 6.45 -40.73 7.59
CA VAL A 414 5.09 -40.20 7.69
C VAL A 414 5.05 -38.67 7.50
N LYS A 415 6.01 -37.94 8.06
CA LYS A 415 6.13 -36.49 7.91
C LYS A 415 6.34 -36.10 6.42
N ARG A 416 7.22 -36.79 5.69
CA ARG A 416 7.45 -36.54 4.26
C ARG A 416 6.21 -36.85 3.43
N LEU A 417 5.50 -37.94 3.77
CA LEU A 417 4.26 -38.30 3.09
C LEU A 417 3.19 -37.22 3.26
N PHE A 418 2.97 -36.71 4.49
CA PHE A 418 2.01 -35.63 4.71
C PHE A 418 2.38 -34.35 3.95
N LEU A 419 3.67 -33.96 3.94
CA LEU A 419 4.13 -32.82 3.16
C LEU A 419 3.90 -33.02 1.66
N ALA A 420 4.15 -34.22 1.14
CA ALA A 420 3.89 -34.53 -0.27
C ALA A 420 2.38 -34.47 -0.60
N ILE A 421 1.51 -34.92 0.31
CA ILE A 421 0.04 -34.81 0.12
C ILE A 421 -0.37 -33.34 0.05
N ILE A 422 0.11 -32.50 0.95
CA ILE A 422 -0.17 -31.07 0.95
C ILE A 422 0.32 -30.42 -0.35
N ASP A 423 1.52 -30.76 -0.79
CA ASP A 423 2.12 -30.24 -2.01
C ASP A 423 1.33 -30.64 -3.26
N PHE A 424 0.99 -31.93 -3.42
CA PHE A 424 0.14 -32.37 -4.54
C PHE A 424 -1.29 -31.79 -4.48
N ALA A 425 -1.87 -31.60 -3.29
CA ALA A 425 -3.14 -30.92 -3.15
C ALA A 425 -3.04 -29.47 -3.65
N PHE A 426 -1.91 -28.79 -3.36
CA PHE A 426 -1.64 -27.45 -3.89
C PHE A 426 -1.47 -27.47 -5.41
N VAL A 427 -0.78 -28.46 -5.98
CA VAL A 427 -0.68 -28.61 -7.45
C VAL A 427 -2.07 -28.77 -8.08
N ILE A 428 -2.95 -29.61 -7.50
CA ILE A 428 -4.32 -29.80 -8.00
C ILE A 428 -5.11 -28.48 -7.91
N TYR A 429 -4.92 -27.71 -6.83
CA TYR A 429 -5.53 -26.38 -6.68
C TYR A 429 -5.07 -25.39 -7.76
N LEU A 430 -3.83 -25.48 -8.27
CA LEU A 430 -3.31 -24.61 -9.33
C LEU A 430 -3.91 -24.91 -10.71
N ILE A 431 -4.24 -26.17 -10.99
CA ILE A 431 -4.68 -26.64 -12.32
C ILE A 431 -5.86 -25.84 -12.89
N PRO A 432 -6.98 -25.59 -12.15
CA PRO A 432 -8.08 -24.77 -12.67
C PRO A 432 -7.67 -23.35 -13.08
N GLY A 433 -6.59 -22.80 -12.49
CA GLY A 433 -6.04 -21.50 -12.86
C GLY A 433 -5.57 -21.43 -14.33
N MET A 434 -5.17 -22.55 -14.93
CA MET A 434 -4.82 -22.65 -16.35
C MET A 434 -6.00 -22.31 -17.28
N TRP A 435 -7.23 -22.39 -16.79
CA TRP A 435 -8.47 -22.11 -17.53
C TRP A 435 -9.25 -20.91 -17.00
N GLY A 436 -8.59 -20.01 -16.23
CA GLY A 436 -9.17 -18.75 -15.80
C GLY A 436 -9.75 -18.73 -14.39
N ALA A 437 -9.55 -19.78 -13.57
CA ALA A 437 -9.96 -19.70 -12.17
C ALA A 437 -9.14 -18.63 -11.42
N PRO A 438 -9.76 -17.80 -10.55
CA PRO A 438 -9.11 -16.65 -9.90
C PRO A 438 -8.05 -17.06 -8.88
N LEU A 439 -8.07 -18.31 -8.36
CA LEU A 439 -7.12 -18.83 -7.35
C LEU A 439 -6.93 -17.87 -6.16
N SER A 440 -8.03 -17.52 -5.49
CA SER A 440 -8.10 -16.45 -4.48
C SER A 440 -7.08 -16.56 -3.34
N ALA A 441 -6.63 -17.79 -2.97
CA ALA A 441 -5.64 -17.97 -1.90
C ALA A 441 -4.25 -17.45 -2.26
N ILE A 442 -3.90 -17.35 -3.55
CA ILE A 442 -2.58 -16.97 -4.04
C ILE A 442 -2.62 -15.86 -5.11
N SER A 443 -3.78 -15.24 -5.30
CA SER A 443 -4.00 -14.25 -6.36
C SER A 443 -2.96 -13.13 -6.40
N GLY A 444 -2.51 -12.64 -5.24
CA GLY A 444 -1.48 -11.61 -5.14
C GLY A 444 -0.11 -11.99 -5.71
N TYR A 445 0.18 -13.28 -5.83
CA TYR A 445 1.45 -13.77 -6.38
C TYR A 445 1.37 -14.10 -7.87
N LEU A 446 0.17 -14.17 -8.44
CA LEU A 446 -0.07 -14.51 -9.83
C LEU A 446 -0.11 -13.27 -10.73
N PRO A 447 0.22 -13.41 -12.02
CA PRO A 447 -0.11 -12.40 -13.02
C PRO A 447 -1.62 -12.12 -13.06
N PRO A 448 -2.05 -10.92 -13.49
CA PRO A 448 -3.46 -10.57 -13.60
C PRO A 448 -4.21 -11.50 -14.57
N LEU A 449 -5.53 -11.62 -14.39
CA LEU A 449 -6.37 -12.50 -15.23
C LEU A 449 -6.39 -12.04 -16.68
N GLU A 450 -6.23 -10.74 -16.93
CA GLU A 450 -6.24 -10.15 -18.28
C GLU A 450 -5.03 -10.58 -19.12
N SER A 451 -3.94 -11.03 -18.48
CA SER A 451 -2.76 -11.58 -19.17
C SER A 451 -2.97 -13.00 -19.68
N GLN A 452 -4.15 -13.60 -19.43
CA GLN A 452 -4.50 -14.95 -19.82
C GLN A 452 -5.10 -14.97 -21.24
N GLU A 453 -4.55 -15.83 -22.11
CA GLU A 453 -5.01 -15.95 -23.50
C GLU A 453 -6.27 -16.80 -23.63
N PHE A 454 -6.45 -17.78 -22.74
CA PHE A 454 -7.57 -18.71 -22.78
C PHE A 454 -8.31 -18.79 -21.46
N VAL A 455 -9.62 -18.49 -21.48
CA VAL A 455 -10.52 -18.64 -20.32
C VAL A 455 -11.68 -19.54 -20.69
N LEU A 456 -11.88 -20.63 -19.95
CA LEU A 456 -12.95 -21.60 -20.20
C LEU A 456 -14.33 -20.96 -19.90
N GLY A 457 -15.25 -20.98 -20.86
CA GLY A 457 -16.62 -20.45 -20.67
C GLY A 457 -16.81 -19.00 -21.11
N GLN A 458 -15.78 -18.27 -21.46
CA GLN A 458 -15.92 -17.03 -22.23
C GLN A 458 -15.91 -17.37 -23.71
N THR A 459 -17.09 -17.53 -24.31
CA THR A 459 -17.23 -17.45 -25.76
C THR A 459 -16.85 -16.03 -26.18
N SER A 460 -15.69 -15.91 -26.78
CA SER A 460 -15.12 -14.69 -27.36
C SER A 460 -15.25 -13.50 -26.39
N ILE A 461 -14.15 -13.01 -25.88
CA ILE A 461 -14.13 -11.61 -25.42
C ILE A 461 -14.79 -10.85 -26.56
N PRO A 462 -15.94 -10.18 -26.37
CA PRO A 462 -16.46 -9.30 -27.40
C PRO A 462 -15.25 -8.46 -27.74
N GLN A 463 -14.89 -8.38 -29.04
CA GLN A 463 -13.87 -7.46 -29.49
C GLN A 463 -14.30 -6.11 -28.94
N ALA A 464 -13.75 -5.79 -27.78
CA ALA A 464 -14.08 -4.60 -27.03
C ALA A 464 -13.95 -3.45 -28.00
N ASN A 465 -14.88 -2.52 -27.95
CA ASN A 465 -14.63 -1.19 -28.47
C ASN A 465 -13.20 -0.87 -28.08
N SER A 466 -12.34 -0.64 -29.05
CA SER A 466 -10.87 -0.51 -28.89
C SER A 466 -10.41 0.57 -27.89
N ALA A 467 -11.33 1.17 -27.17
CA ALA A 467 -11.18 2.23 -26.18
C ALA A 467 -11.28 1.76 -24.72
N LEU A 468 -11.68 0.49 -24.43
CA LEU A 468 -11.89 0.02 -23.06
C LEU A 468 -10.87 -1.06 -22.70
N THR A 469 -10.28 -0.93 -21.53
CA THR A 469 -9.36 -1.91 -20.92
C THR A 469 -10.18 -2.99 -20.20
N PRO A 470 -9.94 -4.29 -20.48
CA PRO A 470 -10.60 -5.37 -19.76
C PRO A 470 -10.13 -5.38 -18.31
N LEU A 471 -11.06 -5.64 -17.38
CA LEU A 471 -10.83 -5.87 -15.96
C LEU A 471 -11.31 -7.27 -15.56
N PRO A 472 -10.89 -7.79 -14.38
CA PRO A 472 -11.36 -9.06 -13.87
C PRO A 472 -12.89 -9.19 -13.84
N HIS A 473 -13.37 -10.42 -13.90
CA HIS A 473 -14.80 -10.75 -13.86
C HIS A 473 -15.65 -10.18 -15.01
N GLY A 474 -15.00 -9.90 -16.16
CA GLY A 474 -15.67 -9.38 -17.36
C GLY A 474 -16.12 -7.91 -17.24
N LEU A 475 -15.54 -7.18 -16.32
CA LEU A 475 -15.67 -5.72 -16.22
C LEU A 475 -14.84 -5.05 -17.31
N GLN A 476 -15.19 -3.82 -17.67
CA GLN A 476 -14.47 -3.00 -18.65
C GLN A 476 -14.33 -1.58 -18.12
N ALA A 477 -13.16 -0.98 -18.26
CA ALA A 477 -12.88 0.35 -17.77
C ALA A 477 -12.16 1.21 -18.81
N TYR A 478 -12.30 2.51 -18.69
CA TYR A 478 -11.45 3.48 -19.38
C TYR A 478 -10.09 3.52 -18.67
N ASP A 479 -9.00 3.61 -19.44
CA ASP A 479 -7.64 3.78 -18.91
C ASP A 479 -7.23 5.26 -18.76
N ASN A 480 -8.16 6.15 -19.07
CA ASN A 480 -8.00 7.59 -18.97
C ASN A 480 -9.18 8.22 -18.22
N LEU A 481 -8.87 9.08 -17.25
CA LEU A 481 -9.87 9.70 -16.40
C LEU A 481 -10.80 10.65 -17.18
N ASP A 482 -10.25 11.42 -18.13
CA ASP A 482 -11.05 12.40 -18.90
C ASP A 482 -12.02 11.68 -19.85
N GLU A 483 -11.59 10.58 -20.47
CA GLU A 483 -12.46 9.74 -21.31
C GLU A 483 -13.59 9.09 -20.47
N GLY A 484 -13.26 8.60 -19.27
CA GLY A 484 -14.24 8.07 -18.34
C GLY A 484 -15.25 9.11 -17.87
N LEU A 485 -14.82 10.32 -17.55
CA LEU A 485 -15.70 11.43 -17.18
C LEU A 485 -16.59 11.87 -18.35
N ALA A 486 -16.07 11.90 -19.56
CA ALA A 486 -16.87 12.21 -20.76
C ALA A 486 -17.99 11.17 -20.97
N ALA A 487 -17.69 9.88 -20.79
CA ALA A 487 -18.68 8.80 -20.85
C ALA A 487 -19.70 8.89 -19.71
N ALA A 488 -19.27 9.25 -18.51
CA ALA A 488 -20.13 9.46 -17.34
C ALA A 488 -21.10 10.62 -17.57
N SER A 489 -20.63 11.74 -18.08
CA SER A 489 -21.47 12.89 -18.42
C SER A 489 -22.54 12.55 -19.46
N GLN A 490 -22.23 11.65 -20.42
CA GLN A 490 -23.21 11.19 -21.42
C GLN A 490 -24.22 10.21 -20.86
N SER A 491 -23.79 9.32 -19.96
CA SER A 491 -24.65 8.27 -19.38
C SER A 491 -25.41 8.70 -18.12
N GLY A 492 -25.01 9.82 -17.50
CA GLY A 492 -25.54 10.28 -16.23
C GLY A 492 -25.14 9.41 -15.02
N LYS A 493 -24.22 8.44 -15.22
CA LYS A 493 -23.76 7.54 -14.16
C LYS A 493 -22.54 8.12 -13.44
N PRO A 494 -22.38 7.86 -12.13
CA PRO A 494 -21.17 8.19 -11.41
C PRO A 494 -19.97 7.37 -11.91
N VAL A 495 -18.76 7.85 -11.61
CA VAL A 495 -17.50 7.21 -11.99
C VAL A 495 -16.91 6.49 -10.80
N PHE A 496 -16.55 5.24 -10.99
CA PHE A 496 -15.69 4.49 -10.06
C PHE A 496 -14.27 4.49 -10.60
N VAL A 497 -13.34 5.06 -9.85
CA VAL A 497 -11.91 5.12 -10.21
C VAL A 497 -11.15 4.09 -9.40
N ASP A 498 -10.56 3.11 -10.09
CA ASP A 498 -9.60 2.14 -9.54
C ASP A 498 -8.18 2.67 -9.71
N ILE A 499 -7.54 3.06 -8.62
CA ILE A 499 -6.15 3.47 -8.57
C ILE A 499 -5.32 2.21 -8.31
N SER A 500 -4.78 1.65 -9.38
CA SER A 500 -4.22 0.29 -9.41
C SER A 500 -2.77 0.24 -9.90
N GLY A 501 -2.21 -0.96 -9.96
CA GLY A 501 -0.89 -1.24 -10.55
C GLY A 501 -0.78 -2.66 -11.08
N HIS A 502 -0.06 -2.84 -12.18
CA HIS A 502 0.17 -4.16 -12.78
C HIS A 502 0.93 -5.10 -11.84
N GLY A 503 1.92 -4.58 -11.10
CA GLY A 503 2.69 -5.32 -10.11
C GLY A 503 2.08 -5.39 -8.71
N CYS A 504 0.91 -4.78 -8.48
CA CYS A 504 0.31 -4.57 -7.18
C CYS A 504 -0.33 -5.85 -6.61
N VAL A 505 0.27 -6.41 -5.57
CA VAL A 505 -0.21 -7.62 -4.88
C VAL A 505 -1.59 -7.39 -4.24
N ASN A 506 -1.76 -6.29 -3.51
CA ASN A 506 -3.00 -5.96 -2.82
C ASN A 506 -4.16 -5.68 -3.79
N CYS A 507 -3.87 -5.10 -4.97
CA CYS A 507 -4.87 -4.89 -6.02
C CYS A 507 -5.41 -6.23 -6.51
N ARG A 508 -4.53 -7.19 -6.83
CA ARG A 508 -4.92 -8.56 -7.23
C ARG A 508 -5.71 -9.28 -6.14
N GLU A 509 -5.40 -9.02 -4.88
CA GLU A 509 -6.10 -9.61 -3.75
C GLU A 509 -7.53 -9.04 -3.60
N MET A 510 -7.71 -7.73 -3.76
CA MET A 510 -9.02 -7.08 -3.78
C MET A 510 -9.88 -7.60 -4.92
N GLU A 511 -9.34 -7.70 -6.12
CA GLU A 511 -10.03 -8.24 -7.30
C GLU A 511 -10.49 -9.70 -7.09
N ALA A 512 -9.65 -10.52 -6.49
CA ALA A 512 -9.95 -11.93 -6.30
C ALA A 512 -10.87 -12.23 -5.11
N LYS A 513 -10.89 -11.39 -4.07
CA LYS A 513 -11.63 -11.64 -2.83
C LYS A 513 -12.87 -10.76 -2.69
N VAL A 514 -12.78 -9.49 -3.10
CA VAL A 514 -13.87 -8.51 -2.95
C VAL A 514 -14.67 -8.38 -4.24
N TRP A 515 -14.00 -8.19 -5.39
CA TRP A 515 -14.70 -8.04 -6.66
C TRP A 515 -15.26 -9.36 -7.19
N SER A 516 -14.85 -10.51 -6.64
CA SER A 516 -15.46 -11.80 -6.94
C SER A 516 -16.88 -11.96 -6.39
N ASP A 517 -17.31 -11.13 -5.42
CA ASP A 517 -18.69 -11.12 -4.92
C ASP A 517 -19.65 -10.62 -6.01
N SER A 518 -20.69 -11.39 -6.29
CA SER A 518 -21.67 -11.09 -7.36
C SER A 518 -22.41 -9.76 -7.14
N ARG A 519 -22.59 -9.33 -5.89
CA ARG A 519 -23.23 -8.06 -5.54
C ARG A 519 -22.34 -6.88 -5.90
N VAL A 520 -21.02 -6.99 -5.63
CA VAL A 520 -20.02 -5.99 -6.00
C VAL A 520 -19.94 -5.88 -7.52
N GLN A 521 -19.82 -7.02 -8.23
CA GLN A 521 -19.79 -7.05 -9.69
C GLN A 521 -21.01 -6.38 -10.30
N LYS A 522 -22.20 -6.65 -9.75
CA LYS A 522 -23.44 -6.06 -10.25
C LYS A 522 -23.42 -4.55 -10.10
N ILE A 523 -23.09 -4.02 -8.93
CA ILE A 523 -23.02 -2.57 -8.69
C ILE A 523 -21.99 -1.92 -9.63
N LEU A 524 -20.77 -2.47 -9.74
CA LEU A 524 -19.74 -1.93 -10.59
C LEU A 524 -20.15 -1.91 -12.08
N ARG A 525 -20.81 -2.98 -12.56
CA ARG A 525 -21.22 -3.10 -13.97
C ARG A 525 -22.42 -2.24 -14.33
N ASP A 526 -23.42 -2.23 -13.45
CA ASP A 526 -24.74 -1.67 -13.76
C ASP A 526 -24.84 -0.19 -13.42
N ASP A 527 -24.17 0.24 -12.33
CA ASP A 527 -24.40 1.55 -11.74
C ASP A 527 -23.26 2.56 -11.98
N TYR A 528 -22.06 2.10 -12.38
CA TYR A 528 -20.89 2.95 -12.53
C TYR A 528 -20.32 2.95 -13.95
N VAL A 529 -19.66 4.05 -14.32
CA VAL A 529 -18.63 4.09 -15.37
C VAL A 529 -17.30 3.78 -14.68
N LEU A 530 -16.58 2.75 -15.16
CA LEU A 530 -15.33 2.33 -14.56
C LEU A 530 -14.15 3.01 -15.21
N VAL A 531 -13.21 3.47 -14.40
CA VAL A 531 -11.91 4.01 -14.81
C VAL A 531 -10.83 3.27 -14.03
N VAL A 532 -9.77 2.82 -14.70
CA VAL A 532 -8.59 2.24 -14.06
C VAL A 532 -7.37 3.09 -14.36
N LEU A 533 -6.64 3.47 -13.31
CA LEU A 533 -5.43 4.27 -13.41
C LEU A 533 -4.25 3.45 -12.89
N TYR A 534 -3.50 2.84 -13.81
CA TYR A 534 -2.29 2.09 -13.46
C TYR A 534 -1.15 3.07 -13.15
N MET A 535 -0.68 3.07 -11.90
CA MET A 535 0.36 4.00 -11.42
C MET A 535 1.79 3.55 -11.73
N ASP A 536 1.98 2.28 -12.04
CA ASP A 536 3.28 1.66 -12.32
C ASP A 536 3.55 1.41 -13.81
N ASP A 537 2.59 1.69 -14.69
CA ASP A 537 2.70 1.47 -16.13
C ASP A 537 3.83 2.32 -16.75
N LYS A 538 4.74 1.65 -17.48
CA LYS A 538 5.88 2.29 -18.16
C LYS A 538 5.66 2.56 -19.64
N LYS A 539 4.46 2.29 -20.17
CA LYS A 539 4.08 2.64 -21.54
C LYS A 539 4.22 4.14 -21.77
N GLU A 540 4.76 4.51 -22.92
CA GLU A 540 4.88 5.91 -23.29
C GLU A 540 3.55 6.46 -23.80
N LEU A 541 3.20 7.66 -23.32
CA LEU A 541 2.05 8.41 -23.82
C LEU A 541 2.37 9.03 -25.19
N PRO A 542 1.40 9.07 -26.12
CA PRO A 542 1.48 9.90 -27.32
C PRO A 542 1.78 11.37 -26.95
N GLN A 543 2.42 12.11 -27.83
CA GLN A 543 2.87 13.49 -27.53
C GLN A 543 1.73 14.44 -27.18
N ASP A 544 0.57 14.24 -27.75
CA ASP A 544 -0.67 14.99 -27.51
C ASP A 544 -1.30 14.73 -26.14
N LYS A 545 -0.93 13.61 -25.49
CA LYS A 545 -1.38 13.22 -24.13
C LYS A 545 -0.31 13.42 -23.04
N TRP A 546 0.81 14.09 -23.33
CA TRP A 546 1.82 14.38 -22.31
C TRP A 546 1.27 15.33 -21.25
N VAL A 547 1.54 15.01 -19.98
CA VAL A 547 1.10 15.81 -18.83
C VAL A 547 2.25 16.69 -18.34
N THR A 548 2.01 17.99 -18.25
CA THR A 548 2.98 18.93 -17.66
C THR A 548 2.59 19.21 -16.21
N THR A 549 3.51 18.97 -15.29
CA THR A 549 3.30 19.24 -13.87
C THR A 549 3.30 20.73 -13.56
N SER A 550 2.77 21.12 -12.40
CA SER A 550 2.83 22.52 -11.90
C SER A 550 4.25 23.08 -11.81
N SER A 551 5.28 22.21 -11.67
CA SER A 551 6.69 22.59 -11.69
C SER A 551 7.32 22.67 -13.09
N GLY A 552 6.54 22.50 -14.17
CA GLY A 552 7.02 22.55 -15.56
C GLY A 552 7.67 21.25 -16.07
N LYS A 553 7.66 20.16 -15.31
CA LYS A 553 8.19 18.86 -15.73
C LYS A 553 7.20 18.14 -16.63
N VAL A 554 7.64 17.67 -17.81
CA VAL A 554 6.82 16.90 -18.74
C VAL A 554 6.87 15.41 -18.39
N LEU A 555 5.72 14.81 -18.15
CA LEU A 555 5.53 13.40 -17.87
C LEU A 555 5.12 12.68 -19.15
N LYS A 556 5.91 11.70 -19.57
CA LYS A 556 5.76 10.99 -20.85
C LYS A 556 5.25 9.56 -20.70
N GLN A 557 5.22 9.02 -19.48
CA GLN A 557 4.80 7.65 -19.17
C GLN A 557 3.43 7.65 -18.50
N VAL A 558 2.57 6.69 -18.87
CA VAL A 558 1.21 6.52 -18.35
C VAL A 558 1.20 6.51 -16.82
N GLY A 559 1.99 5.65 -16.19
CA GLY A 559 1.99 5.51 -14.73
C GLY A 559 2.45 6.78 -14.01
N ARG A 560 3.40 7.55 -14.58
CA ARG A 560 3.82 8.83 -13.99
C ARG A 560 2.75 9.91 -14.13
N ALA A 561 2.07 9.96 -15.26
CA ALA A 561 0.96 10.87 -15.49
C ALA A 561 -0.19 10.54 -14.54
N ASN A 562 -0.57 9.25 -14.44
CA ASN A 562 -1.61 8.79 -13.52
C ASN A 562 -1.26 9.09 -12.06
N SER A 563 -0.01 8.81 -11.62
CA SER A 563 0.44 9.11 -10.26
C SER A 563 0.35 10.61 -9.94
N TYR A 564 0.67 11.48 -10.90
CA TYR A 564 0.53 12.92 -10.73
C TYR A 564 -0.93 13.34 -10.62
N ILE A 565 -1.79 12.87 -11.53
CA ILE A 565 -3.24 13.16 -11.51
C ILE A 565 -3.87 12.69 -10.21
N VAL A 566 -3.56 11.46 -9.77
CA VAL A 566 -4.08 10.86 -8.54
C VAL A 566 -3.66 11.67 -7.32
N LYS A 567 -2.41 12.11 -7.25
CA LYS A 567 -1.90 12.92 -6.14
C LYS A 567 -2.55 14.29 -6.09
N GLU A 568 -2.63 15.00 -7.22
CA GLU A 568 -3.22 16.36 -7.29
C GLU A 568 -4.73 16.34 -7.02
N ARG A 569 -5.44 15.33 -7.54
CA ARG A 569 -6.90 15.30 -7.50
C ARG A 569 -7.46 14.59 -6.26
N PHE A 570 -6.82 13.54 -5.80
CA PHE A 570 -7.32 12.70 -4.69
C PHE A 570 -6.46 12.77 -3.43
N GLY A 571 -5.30 13.42 -3.47
CA GLY A 571 -4.40 13.55 -2.33
C GLY A 571 -3.72 12.23 -1.91
N VAL A 572 -3.82 11.16 -2.73
CA VAL A 572 -3.26 9.84 -2.41
C VAL A 572 -2.07 9.51 -3.30
N ASN A 573 -1.12 8.75 -2.78
CA ASN A 573 0.07 8.30 -3.51
C ASN A 573 0.37 6.81 -3.23
N ALA A 574 -0.69 6.00 -3.15
CA ALA A 574 -0.60 4.56 -2.88
C ALA A 574 -1.66 3.80 -3.67
N GLN A 575 -1.46 2.48 -3.80
CA GLN A 575 -2.37 1.56 -4.48
C GLN A 575 -2.54 0.28 -3.65
N PRO A 576 -3.76 -0.35 -3.64
CA PRO A 576 -4.97 0.12 -4.26
C PRO A 576 -5.63 1.26 -3.49
N ASN A 577 -6.27 2.16 -4.24
CA ASN A 577 -7.21 3.13 -3.71
C ASN A 577 -8.41 3.25 -4.67
N TYR A 578 -9.56 3.60 -4.12
CA TYR A 578 -10.82 3.69 -4.86
C TYR A 578 -11.47 5.05 -4.63
N ALA A 579 -11.83 5.74 -5.69
CA ALA A 579 -12.53 7.02 -5.61
C ALA A 579 -13.87 6.92 -6.33
N LEU A 580 -14.89 7.59 -5.79
CA LEU A 580 -16.21 7.72 -6.38
C LEU A 580 -16.42 9.16 -6.81
N LEU A 581 -16.69 9.38 -8.10
CA LEU A 581 -16.88 10.72 -8.63
C LEU A 581 -18.29 10.88 -9.21
N SER A 582 -18.81 12.10 -9.13
CA SER A 582 -19.98 12.50 -9.88
C SER A 582 -19.72 12.49 -11.40
N PRO A 583 -20.74 12.51 -12.26
CA PRO A 583 -20.55 12.68 -13.69
C PRO A 583 -19.82 13.97 -14.09
N THR A 584 -19.78 14.97 -13.19
CA THR A 584 -19.04 16.23 -13.34
C THR A 584 -17.61 16.15 -12.80
N GLY A 585 -17.24 15.04 -12.15
CA GLY A 585 -15.90 14.78 -11.64
C GLY A 585 -15.67 15.22 -10.20
N GLU A 586 -16.70 15.56 -9.43
CA GLU A 586 -16.59 15.87 -8.01
C GLU A 586 -16.52 14.60 -7.16
N LEU A 587 -15.77 14.62 -6.06
CA LEU A 587 -15.62 13.48 -5.17
C LEU A 587 -16.91 13.28 -4.34
N LEU A 588 -17.54 12.10 -4.48
CA LEU A 588 -18.80 11.76 -3.80
C LEU A 588 -18.61 11.16 -2.40
N ALA A 589 -17.44 10.58 -2.15
CA ALA A 589 -17.10 9.96 -0.87
C ALA A 589 -15.58 10.04 -0.63
N PRO A 590 -15.10 9.96 0.62
CA PRO A 590 -13.67 9.84 0.90
C PRO A 590 -13.04 8.67 0.17
N VAL A 591 -11.82 8.86 -0.34
CA VAL A 591 -11.07 7.80 -1.04
C VAL A 591 -10.84 6.62 -0.08
N ARG A 592 -11.10 5.41 -0.58
CA ARG A 592 -10.99 4.18 0.21
C ARG A 592 -9.77 3.37 -0.26
N GLY A 593 -8.92 2.96 0.68
CA GLY A 593 -7.79 2.08 0.43
C GLY A 593 -8.13 0.59 0.52
N TYR A 594 -7.08 -0.25 0.63
CA TYR A 594 -7.17 -1.69 0.78
C TYR A 594 -7.99 -2.11 2.01
N ASN A 595 -9.07 -2.86 1.78
CA ASN A 595 -9.86 -3.49 2.82
C ASN A 595 -10.64 -4.67 2.23
N LEU A 596 -10.49 -5.87 2.80
CA LEU A 596 -11.09 -7.10 2.31
C LEU A 596 -12.52 -7.34 2.82
N ASP A 597 -13.09 -6.45 3.62
CA ASP A 597 -14.48 -6.55 4.07
C ASP A 597 -15.43 -6.18 2.93
N VAL A 598 -16.16 -7.18 2.45
CA VAL A 598 -17.10 -7.05 1.31
C VAL A 598 -18.29 -6.16 1.67
N GLU A 599 -18.81 -6.25 2.89
CA GLU A 599 -19.99 -5.47 3.30
C GLU A 599 -19.66 -3.98 3.40
N GLU A 600 -18.50 -3.66 3.99
CA GLU A 600 -18.02 -2.29 4.02
C GLU A 600 -17.71 -1.76 2.61
N TYR A 601 -17.22 -2.61 1.70
CA TYR A 601 -16.97 -2.21 0.32
C TYR A 601 -18.26 -1.92 -0.45
N ILE A 602 -19.31 -2.74 -0.24
CA ILE A 602 -20.66 -2.49 -0.80
C ILE A 602 -21.26 -1.20 -0.24
N ALA A 603 -21.07 -0.93 1.07
CA ALA A 603 -21.52 0.32 1.68
C ALA A 603 -20.85 1.54 1.05
N PHE A 604 -19.53 1.45 0.82
CA PHE A 604 -18.76 2.48 0.11
C PHE A 604 -19.30 2.68 -1.32
N LEU A 605 -19.48 1.64 -2.11
CA LEU A 605 -20.03 1.77 -3.46
C LEU A 605 -21.42 2.42 -3.46
N LYS A 606 -22.28 2.04 -2.53
CA LYS A 606 -23.62 2.62 -2.42
C LYS A 606 -23.61 4.09 -1.98
N SER A 607 -22.58 4.56 -1.30
CA SER A 607 -22.48 5.98 -0.90
C SER A 607 -22.33 6.92 -2.09
N GLY A 608 -21.76 6.45 -3.21
CA GLY A 608 -21.65 7.22 -4.44
C GLY A 608 -22.87 7.16 -5.37
N LEU A 609 -23.91 6.41 -4.99
CA LEU A 609 -25.18 6.28 -5.74
C LEU A 609 -26.33 7.09 -5.14
N LYS A 610 -26.07 7.81 -4.03
CA LYS A 610 -27.08 8.59 -3.32
C LYS A 610 -27.28 9.96 -3.93
#